data_2b40fc88b857bdc2540bda5ac332e4c5
#
_entry.id   2b40fc88b857bdc2540bda5ac332e4c5
#
_cell.length_a   1.000
_cell.length_b   1.000
_cell.length_c   1.000
_cell.angle_alpha   90.00
_cell.angle_beta   90.00
_cell.angle_gamma   90.00
#
_symmetry.space_group_name_H-M   'P 1'
#
loop_
_entity.id
_entity.type
_entity.pdbx_description
1 polymer ?
#
loop_
_entity_poly.entity_id
_entity_poly.type
_entity_poly.pdbx_seq_one_letter_code
_entity_poly.pdbx_strand_id
1 'polypeptide(L)'
;MGQYYKIVNIKKKQYIKPDTFGDGSKLMEFSMSASGVLAGLAILLADGNGRGGGDLHSENDIVGSWAGDNIVVAGDYADEGKFVKEADRNLYCLATNEGEDISVKVLDALFDDQYFFSEFRKNAPTMDEVQDLIKQKLKEKGLSDTKKHKIQSSKNPNVQYNVTEDNGNWECDCPSYTYTGGNECKHIRQLKTK
;
A
#
# COMPACT_ATOMS: atom_id res chain seq x y z
N MET A 1 13.10 -7.90 18.92
CA MET A 1 12.34 -7.19 17.86
C MET A 1 13.01 -7.52 16.54
N GLY A 2 12.25 -7.70 15.46
CA GLY A 2 12.80 -8.00 14.14
C GLY A 2 12.91 -6.74 13.29
N GLN A 3 13.79 -6.76 12.29
CA GLN A 3 13.92 -5.70 11.29
C GLN A 3 12.81 -5.82 10.25
N TYR A 4 12.25 -4.68 9.85
CA TYR A 4 11.26 -4.57 8.78
C TYR A 4 11.89 -4.08 7.48
N TYR A 5 11.38 -4.54 6.36
CA TYR A 5 11.97 -4.27 5.05
C TYR A 5 10.94 -3.74 4.05
N LYS A 6 11.44 -2.97 3.08
CA LYS A 6 10.74 -2.53 1.87
C LYS A 6 11.62 -2.78 0.66
N ILE A 7 11.01 -2.95 -0.50
CA ILE A 7 11.75 -2.99 -1.76
C ILE A 7 11.71 -1.58 -2.37
N VAL A 8 12.86 -1.00 -2.59
CA VAL A 8 13.03 0.42 -2.96
C VAL A 8 13.74 0.53 -4.30
N ASN A 9 13.15 1.29 -5.22
CA ASN A 9 13.81 1.79 -6.42
C ASN A 9 14.44 3.14 -6.11
N ILE A 10 15.77 3.19 -6.05
CA ILE A 10 16.51 4.40 -5.67
C ILE A 10 16.35 5.50 -6.71
N LYS A 11 16.43 5.14 -8.01
CA LYS A 11 16.40 6.09 -9.12
C LYS A 11 15.05 6.80 -9.24
N LYS A 12 13.96 6.05 -9.07
CA LYS A 12 12.59 6.59 -9.20
C LYS A 12 12.04 7.13 -7.88
N LYS A 13 12.74 6.94 -6.78
CA LYS A 13 12.25 7.22 -5.42
C LYS A 13 10.90 6.56 -5.15
N GLN A 14 10.74 5.32 -5.58
CA GLN A 14 9.52 4.53 -5.40
C GLN A 14 9.81 3.34 -4.50
N TYR A 15 8.79 2.82 -3.84
CA TYR A 15 8.91 1.60 -3.06
C TYR A 15 7.63 0.77 -3.06
N ILE A 16 7.79 -0.51 -2.74
CA ILE A 16 6.69 -1.43 -2.44
C ILE A 16 6.87 -2.05 -1.06
N LYS A 17 5.74 -2.27 -0.38
CA LYS A 17 5.66 -2.86 0.96
C LYS A 17 5.19 -4.31 0.88
N PRO A 18 5.91 -5.28 1.48
CA PRO A 18 5.49 -6.68 1.46
C PRO A 18 4.10 -6.93 2.02
N ASP A 19 3.76 -6.21 3.06
CA ASP A 19 2.49 -6.36 3.76
C ASP A 19 1.26 -5.97 2.91
N THR A 20 1.40 -5.08 1.94
CA THR A 20 0.33 -4.78 0.98
C THR A 20 -0.02 -6.00 0.12
N PHE A 21 0.95 -6.89 -0.13
CA PHE A 21 0.78 -8.11 -0.91
C PHE A 21 0.41 -9.34 -0.06
N GLY A 22 0.13 -9.14 1.22
CA GLY A 22 -0.20 -10.24 2.14
C GLY A 22 1.02 -10.97 2.72
N ASP A 23 2.23 -10.55 2.39
CA ASP A 23 3.46 -11.07 3.01
C ASP A 23 3.75 -10.39 4.34
N GLY A 24 4.58 -11.02 5.18
CA GLY A 24 5.15 -10.35 6.33
C GLY A 24 6.27 -9.38 5.90
N SER A 25 6.54 -8.40 6.76
CA SER A 25 7.55 -7.36 6.46
C SER A 25 8.98 -7.72 6.87
N LYS A 26 9.22 -8.92 7.41
CA LYS A 26 10.58 -9.42 7.68
C LYS A 26 11.14 -10.12 6.44
N LEU A 27 12.45 -10.10 6.28
CA LEU A 27 13.11 -10.57 5.06
C LEU A 27 12.68 -11.98 4.61
N MET A 28 12.57 -12.92 5.55
CA MET A 28 12.20 -14.31 5.23
C MET A 28 10.69 -14.51 5.02
N GLU A 29 9.91 -13.47 5.15
CA GLU A 29 8.44 -13.53 5.00
C GLU A 29 7.97 -13.04 3.62
N PHE A 30 8.88 -12.65 2.72
CA PHE A 30 8.57 -12.06 1.40
C PHE A 30 7.93 -13.01 0.38
N SER A 31 7.86 -14.29 0.65
CA SER A 31 7.25 -15.28 -0.25
C SER A 31 6.20 -16.13 0.45
N MET A 32 5.56 -15.59 1.48
CA MET A 32 4.57 -16.34 2.26
C MET A 32 3.22 -16.43 1.54
N SER A 33 2.93 -15.53 0.61
CA SER A 33 1.68 -15.56 -0.16
C SER A 33 1.95 -15.72 -1.65
N ALA A 34 1.00 -16.34 -2.37
CA ALA A 34 1.09 -16.53 -3.82
C ALA A 34 1.05 -15.20 -4.59
N SER A 35 0.28 -14.22 -4.10
CA SER A 35 0.24 -12.84 -4.59
C SER A 35 1.25 -11.94 -3.89
N GLY A 36 2.33 -12.51 -3.35
CA GLY A 36 3.28 -11.83 -2.51
C GLY A 36 4.10 -10.77 -3.23
N VAL A 37 4.87 -10.01 -2.44
CA VAL A 37 5.70 -8.92 -2.94
C VAL A 37 6.69 -9.34 -4.02
N LEU A 38 7.12 -10.60 -4.04
CA LEU A 38 8.02 -11.11 -5.08
C LEU A 38 7.33 -11.21 -6.44
N ALA A 39 6.03 -11.54 -6.50
CA ALA A 39 5.27 -11.47 -7.75
C ALA A 39 5.16 -10.02 -8.23
N GLY A 40 4.87 -9.08 -7.34
CA GLY A 40 4.89 -7.65 -7.64
C GLY A 40 6.26 -7.16 -8.13
N LEU A 41 7.33 -7.60 -7.50
CA LEU A 41 8.70 -7.28 -7.94
C LEU A 41 8.99 -7.85 -9.33
N ALA A 42 8.55 -9.08 -9.61
CA ALA A 42 8.78 -9.72 -10.91
C ALA A 42 8.16 -8.92 -12.05
N ILE A 43 6.92 -8.45 -11.91
CA ILE A 43 6.29 -7.62 -12.95
C ILE A 43 6.95 -6.25 -13.10
N LEU A 44 7.43 -5.65 -12.01
CA LEU A 44 8.16 -4.38 -12.07
C LEU A 44 9.49 -4.49 -12.81
N LEU A 45 10.14 -5.66 -12.75
CA LEU A 45 11.45 -5.93 -13.36
C LEU A 45 11.35 -6.60 -14.73
N ALA A 46 10.16 -6.94 -15.21
CA ALA A 46 9.99 -7.66 -16.47
C ALA A 46 10.57 -6.85 -17.65
N ASP A 47 11.44 -7.48 -18.47
CA ASP A 47 12.00 -6.88 -19.69
C ASP A 47 11.08 -7.04 -20.90
N GLY A 48 9.95 -7.64 -20.74
CA GLY A 48 8.92 -7.82 -21.75
C GLY A 48 7.75 -8.62 -21.22
N ASN A 49 6.62 -8.48 -21.89
CA ASN A 49 5.37 -9.08 -21.48
C ASN A 49 4.49 -9.40 -22.69
N GLY A 50 3.52 -10.32 -22.55
CA GLY A 50 2.46 -10.55 -23.53
C GLY A 50 2.86 -11.46 -24.69
N ARG A 51 3.88 -12.33 -24.56
CA ARG A 51 4.34 -13.21 -25.64
C ARG A 51 4.05 -14.70 -25.45
N GLY A 52 3.54 -15.09 -24.28
CA GLY A 52 3.34 -16.51 -24.00
C GLY A 52 2.46 -16.79 -22.79
N GLY A 53 2.19 -18.09 -22.56
CA GLY A 53 1.46 -18.52 -21.37
C GLY A 53 2.27 -18.24 -20.10
N GLY A 54 1.65 -17.60 -19.12
CA GLY A 54 2.29 -17.19 -17.88
C GLY A 54 2.72 -15.72 -17.84
N ASP A 55 2.62 -15.00 -18.97
CA ASP A 55 2.77 -13.56 -18.99
C ASP A 55 1.50 -12.87 -18.48
N LEU A 56 1.65 -11.63 -18.01
CA LEU A 56 0.50 -10.80 -17.68
C LEU A 56 -0.27 -10.43 -18.94
N HIS A 57 -1.59 -10.49 -18.88
CA HIS A 57 -2.47 -10.12 -20.00
C HIS A 57 -2.84 -8.63 -19.97
N SER A 58 -2.55 -7.92 -18.89
CA SER A 58 -2.86 -6.49 -18.78
C SER A 58 -1.81 -5.62 -19.49
N GLU A 59 -2.25 -4.68 -20.30
CA GLU A 59 -1.46 -3.56 -20.79
C GLU A 59 -1.38 -2.51 -19.68
N ASN A 60 -0.49 -2.71 -18.72
CA ASN A 60 -0.32 -1.80 -17.59
C ASN A 60 1.10 -1.25 -17.59
N ASP A 61 1.23 0.08 -17.60
CA ASP A 61 2.52 0.80 -17.61
C ASP A 61 3.45 0.46 -16.44
N ILE A 62 2.92 -0.20 -15.41
CA ILE A 62 3.70 -0.64 -14.26
C ILE A 62 4.64 -1.80 -14.61
N VAL A 63 4.26 -2.63 -15.60
CA VAL A 63 5.06 -3.77 -16.04
C VAL A 63 6.38 -3.29 -16.62
N GLY A 64 7.49 -3.81 -16.11
CA GLY A 64 8.83 -3.42 -16.53
C GLY A 64 9.26 -2.02 -16.11
N SER A 65 8.41 -1.30 -15.34
CA SER A 65 8.70 0.09 -14.99
C SER A 65 10.00 0.26 -14.17
N TRP A 66 10.49 -0.79 -13.53
CA TRP A 66 11.75 -0.78 -12.77
C TRP A 66 12.88 -1.55 -13.46
N ALA A 67 12.66 -2.08 -14.67
CA ALA A 67 13.67 -2.83 -15.38
C ALA A 67 14.95 -2.00 -15.61
N GLY A 68 16.09 -2.56 -15.24
CA GLY A 68 17.39 -1.89 -15.34
C GLY A 68 17.67 -0.80 -14.29
N ASP A 69 16.81 -0.59 -13.32
CA ASP A 69 17.04 0.35 -12.22
C ASP A 69 17.75 -0.31 -11.02
N ASN A 70 18.31 0.51 -10.13
CA ASN A 70 18.91 0.06 -8.88
C ASN A 70 17.84 -0.21 -7.82
N ILE A 71 17.64 -1.49 -7.50
CA ILE A 71 16.63 -1.96 -6.55
C ILE A 71 17.32 -2.48 -5.29
N VAL A 72 16.81 -2.10 -4.12
CA VAL A 72 17.37 -2.49 -2.82
C VAL A 72 16.24 -2.95 -1.90
N VAL A 73 16.46 -4.03 -1.18
CA VAL A 73 15.66 -4.43 -0.03
C VAL A 73 16.20 -3.66 1.18
N ALA A 74 15.54 -2.56 1.53
CA ALA A 74 15.98 -1.65 2.57
C ALA A 74 15.37 -2.02 3.92
N GLY A 75 16.19 -2.17 4.95
CA GLY A 75 15.79 -2.43 6.33
C GLY A 75 15.72 -1.16 7.18
N ASP A 76 14.82 -1.14 8.16
CA ASP A 76 14.62 0.00 9.06
C ASP A 76 15.78 0.25 10.03
N TYR A 77 16.64 -0.76 10.27
CA TYR A 77 17.87 -0.65 11.06
C TYR A 77 19.15 -0.63 10.21
N ALA A 78 19.03 -0.38 8.90
CA ALA A 78 20.20 -0.28 8.04
C ALA A 78 20.99 1.00 8.31
N ASP A 79 22.29 0.98 7.95
CA ASP A 79 23.17 2.13 8.11
C ASP A 79 22.76 3.33 7.24
N GLU A 80 22.97 4.52 7.77
CA GLU A 80 22.78 5.78 7.09
C GLU A 80 23.84 5.97 5.97
N GLY A 81 23.50 6.77 4.96
CA GLY A 81 24.45 7.17 3.91
C GLY A 81 24.95 6.06 2.98
N LYS A 82 24.54 4.81 3.16
CA LYS A 82 25.03 3.68 2.37
C LYS A 82 24.66 3.77 0.88
N PHE A 83 23.41 4.14 0.57
CA PHE A 83 22.90 4.22 -0.80
C PHE A 83 22.68 5.64 -1.28
N VAL A 84 22.43 6.58 -0.36
CA VAL A 84 22.27 7.99 -0.65
C VAL A 84 23.33 8.72 0.19
N LYS A 85 24.42 9.10 -0.45
CA LYS A 85 25.50 9.87 0.18
C LYS A 85 24.92 11.18 0.73
N GLU A 86 25.45 11.63 1.86
CA GLU A 86 25.03 12.87 2.54
C GLU A 86 23.63 12.80 3.19
N ALA A 87 22.96 11.65 3.16
CA ALA A 87 21.71 11.47 3.89
C ALA A 87 21.99 11.18 5.37
N ASP A 88 21.31 11.90 6.22
CA ASP A 88 21.28 11.71 7.69
C ASP A 88 20.31 10.57 8.11
N ARG A 89 19.86 9.76 7.17
CA ARG A 89 18.87 8.70 7.35
C ARG A 89 19.20 7.50 6.46
N ASN A 90 18.75 6.33 6.90
CA ASN A 90 18.85 5.14 6.07
C ASN A 90 17.83 5.15 4.92
N LEU A 91 18.03 4.28 3.93
CA LEU A 91 17.19 4.22 2.73
C LEU A 91 15.71 3.88 3.04
N TYR A 92 15.45 3.08 4.08
CA TYR A 92 14.07 2.76 4.49
C TYR A 92 13.32 4.02 4.95
N CYS A 93 13.95 4.84 5.78
CA CYS A 93 13.39 6.10 6.25
C CYS A 93 13.22 7.11 5.12
N LEU A 94 14.22 7.23 4.23
CA LEU A 94 14.14 8.11 3.06
C LEU A 94 12.98 7.73 2.15
N ALA A 95 12.85 6.43 1.82
CA ALA A 95 11.76 5.94 1.01
C ALA A 95 10.39 6.22 1.65
N THR A 96 10.28 6.05 2.98
CA THR A 96 9.03 6.29 3.70
C THR A 96 8.60 7.76 3.69
N ASN A 97 9.56 8.68 3.81
CA ASN A 97 9.26 10.10 3.99
C ASN A 97 9.18 10.87 2.66
N GLU A 98 9.95 10.46 1.67
CA GLU A 98 10.15 11.20 0.42
C GLU A 98 9.79 10.40 -0.83
N GLY A 99 9.62 9.09 -0.71
CA GLY A 99 9.31 8.20 -1.81
C GLY A 99 7.82 8.04 -2.07
N GLU A 100 7.50 7.57 -3.27
CA GLU A 100 6.15 7.18 -3.67
C GLU A 100 5.91 5.71 -3.33
N ASP A 101 4.88 5.41 -2.55
CA ASP A 101 4.39 4.06 -2.33
C ASP A 101 3.53 3.62 -3.54
N ILE A 102 4.06 2.71 -4.34
CA ILE A 102 3.36 2.16 -5.49
C ILE A 102 2.78 0.77 -5.24
N SER A 103 2.78 0.29 -4.00
CA SER A 103 2.35 -1.08 -3.65
C SER A 103 0.96 -1.41 -4.15
N VAL A 104 0.00 -0.48 -3.97
CA VAL A 104 -1.39 -0.68 -4.41
C VAL A 104 -1.48 -0.71 -5.93
N LYS A 105 -0.78 0.17 -6.64
CA LYS A 105 -0.76 0.18 -8.12
C LYS A 105 -0.25 -1.14 -8.69
N VAL A 106 0.79 -1.71 -8.05
CA VAL A 106 1.35 -3.01 -8.46
C VAL A 106 0.38 -4.14 -8.14
N LEU A 107 -0.25 -4.10 -6.98
CA LEU A 107 -1.24 -5.09 -6.58
C LEU A 107 -2.45 -5.08 -7.54
N ASP A 108 -2.95 -3.90 -7.90
CA ASP A 108 -4.05 -3.75 -8.86
C ASP A 108 -3.68 -4.37 -10.23
N ALA A 109 -2.46 -4.14 -10.70
CA ALA A 109 -1.98 -4.75 -11.95
C ALA A 109 -1.95 -6.29 -11.89
N LEU A 110 -1.56 -6.86 -10.75
CA LEU A 110 -1.64 -8.31 -10.52
C LEU A 110 -3.09 -8.81 -10.50
N PHE A 111 -4.01 -8.03 -9.93
CA PHE A 111 -5.42 -8.40 -9.82
C PHE A 111 -6.18 -8.29 -11.13
N ASP A 112 -5.82 -7.38 -12.00
CA ASP A 112 -6.43 -7.22 -13.32
C ASP A 112 -6.12 -8.41 -14.25
N ASP A 113 -5.11 -9.21 -13.89
CA ASP A 113 -4.74 -10.40 -14.65
C ASP A 113 -5.59 -11.63 -14.25
N GLN A 114 -6.62 -11.90 -15.03
CA GLN A 114 -7.50 -13.06 -14.80
C GLN A 114 -6.78 -14.39 -14.91
N TYR A 115 -5.71 -14.51 -15.71
CA TYR A 115 -4.93 -15.73 -15.85
C TYR A 115 -4.09 -16.00 -14.61
N PHE A 116 -3.39 -15.01 -14.08
CA PHE A 116 -2.66 -15.10 -12.83
C PHE A 116 -3.55 -15.66 -11.73
N PHE A 117 -4.75 -15.11 -11.60
CA PHE A 117 -5.71 -15.59 -10.61
C PHE A 117 -6.26 -16.98 -10.92
N SER A 118 -6.52 -17.37 -12.17
CA SER A 118 -7.07 -18.68 -12.51
C SER A 118 -6.09 -19.82 -12.22
N GLU A 119 -4.80 -19.63 -12.45
CA GLU A 119 -3.77 -20.66 -12.18
C GLU A 119 -3.45 -20.78 -10.69
N PHE A 120 -3.39 -19.68 -9.97
CA PHE A 120 -3.22 -19.73 -8.52
C PHE A 120 -4.43 -20.26 -7.76
N ARG A 121 -5.60 -20.30 -8.40
CA ARG A 121 -6.88 -20.71 -7.84
C ARG A 121 -7.11 -22.20 -7.70
N LYS A 122 -6.31 -23.05 -8.30
CA LYS A 122 -6.54 -24.50 -8.18
C LYS A 122 -6.64 -24.99 -6.73
N ASN A 123 -6.23 -24.16 -5.77
CA ASN A 123 -6.31 -24.45 -4.33
C ASN A 123 -6.78 -23.25 -3.48
N ALA A 124 -7.32 -22.20 -4.05
CA ALA A 124 -7.73 -21.00 -3.32
C ALA A 124 -9.26 -20.77 -3.41
N PRO A 125 -9.83 -20.06 -2.44
CA PRO A 125 -11.22 -19.62 -2.47
C PRO A 125 -11.56 -18.78 -3.71
N THR A 126 -12.83 -18.49 -3.94
CA THR A 126 -13.31 -17.73 -5.11
C THR A 126 -12.67 -16.32 -5.18
N MET A 127 -12.70 -15.67 -6.37
CA MET A 127 -12.13 -14.31 -6.54
C MET A 127 -12.74 -13.32 -5.56
N ASP A 128 -14.03 -13.46 -5.33
CA ASP A 128 -14.72 -12.57 -4.41
C ASP A 128 -14.19 -12.76 -2.99
N GLU A 129 -13.95 -13.99 -2.58
CA GLU A 129 -13.35 -14.30 -1.27
C GLU A 129 -11.89 -13.82 -1.17
N VAL A 130 -11.12 -13.92 -2.24
CA VAL A 130 -9.73 -13.37 -2.27
C VAL A 130 -9.75 -11.85 -2.26
N GLN A 131 -10.62 -11.22 -3.05
CA GLN A 131 -10.77 -9.77 -3.04
C GLN A 131 -11.27 -9.27 -1.68
N ASP A 132 -12.18 -9.98 -1.05
CA ASP A 132 -12.69 -9.63 0.27
C ASP A 132 -11.62 -9.82 1.35
N LEU A 133 -10.82 -10.88 1.29
CA LEU A 133 -9.65 -11.07 2.17
C LEU A 133 -8.62 -9.95 2.00
N ILE A 134 -8.39 -9.50 0.77
CA ILE A 134 -7.46 -8.40 0.52
C ILE A 134 -8.03 -7.07 0.95
N LYS A 135 -9.30 -6.78 0.63
CA LYS A 135 -9.99 -5.61 1.16
C LYS A 135 -9.96 -5.59 2.69
N GLN A 136 -10.19 -6.75 3.32
CA GLN A 136 -10.10 -6.88 4.77
C GLN A 136 -8.67 -6.60 5.28
N LYS A 137 -7.64 -7.15 4.64
CA LYS A 137 -6.25 -6.91 5.01
C LYS A 137 -5.80 -5.47 4.73
N LEU A 138 -6.22 -4.87 3.62
CA LEU A 138 -5.98 -3.47 3.34
C LEU A 138 -6.67 -2.57 4.38
N LYS A 139 -7.88 -2.96 4.78
CA LYS A 139 -8.64 -2.29 5.85
C LYS A 139 -7.95 -2.39 7.21
N GLU A 140 -7.54 -3.58 7.63
CA GLU A 140 -6.82 -3.83 8.87
C GLU A 140 -5.51 -3.03 8.93
N LYS A 141 -4.94 -2.70 7.78
CA LYS A 141 -3.69 -1.93 7.64
C LYS A 141 -3.89 -0.45 7.35
N GLY A 142 -5.14 0.05 7.39
CA GLY A 142 -5.44 1.46 7.11
C GLY A 142 -5.16 1.88 5.66
N LEU A 143 -5.09 0.93 4.73
CA LEU A 143 -4.88 1.15 3.28
C LEU A 143 -6.17 0.99 2.47
N SER A 144 -7.32 0.83 3.14
CA SER A 144 -8.62 0.77 2.50
C SER A 144 -9.05 2.16 2.00
N ASP A 145 -10.12 2.21 1.20
CA ASP A 145 -10.73 3.44 0.64
C ASP A 145 -11.09 4.48 1.71
N THR A 146 -10.08 5.00 2.37
CA THR A 146 -10.25 6.03 3.40
C THR A 146 -10.55 7.35 2.72
N LYS A 147 -11.81 7.69 2.61
CA LYS A 147 -12.21 9.02 2.17
C LYS A 147 -11.89 10.05 3.24
N LYS A 148 -11.08 11.01 2.90
CA LYS A 148 -10.71 12.12 3.78
C LYS A 148 -11.54 13.35 3.43
N HIS A 149 -12.27 13.86 4.40
CA HIS A 149 -13.07 15.08 4.28
C HIS A 149 -12.50 16.15 5.19
N LYS A 150 -12.41 17.37 4.70
CA LYS A 150 -12.08 18.55 5.53
C LYS A 150 -13.36 19.30 5.83
N ILE A 151 -13.63 19.54 7.10
CA ILE A 151 -14.81 20.27 7.56
C ILE A 151 -14.39 21.46 8.41
N GLN A 152 -14.98 22.62 8.09
CA GLN A 152 -14.78 23.84 8.83
C GLN A 152 -15.37 23.73 10.23
N SER A 153 -14.64 24.22 11.23
CA SER A 153 -15.18 24.37 12.58
C SER A 153 -16.32 25.38 12.60
N SER A 154 -17.45 25.00 13.20
CA SER A 154 -18.59 25.92 13.36
C SER A 154 -18.36 27.04 14.39
N LYS A 155 -17.32 26.91 15.24
CA LYS A 155 -16.99 27.89 16.27
C LYS A 155 -15.81 28.79 15.88
N ASN A 156 -14.93 28.31 15.00
CA ASN A 156 -13.75 29.07 14.58
C ASN A 156 -13.50 28.86 13.07
N PRO A 157 -13.76 29.88 12.25
CA PRO A 157 -13.64 29.77 10.80
C PRO A 157 -12.19 29.54 10.32
N ASN A 158 -11.20 29.70 11.18
CA ASN A 158 -9.78 29.45 10.84
C ASN A 158 -9.34 28.01 11.17
N VAL A 159 -10.21 27.18 11.73
CA VAL A 159 -9.93 25.80 12.11
C VAL A 159 -10.70 24.83 11.22
N GLN A 160 -9.99 23.89 10.63
CA GLN A 160 -10.58 22.76 9.88
C GLN A 160 -10.28 21.46 10.61
N TYR A 161 -11.24 20.55 10.59
CA TYR A 161 -11.09 19.19 11.11
C TYR A 161 -11.07 18.18 9.96
N ASN A 162 -10.27 17.12 10.13
CA ASN A 162 -10.25 16.01 9.23
C ASN A 162 -11.27 14.97 9.71
N VAL A 163 -12.13 14.55 8.81
CA VAL A 163 -13.02 13.42 9.03
C VAL A 163 -12.63 12.32 8.06
N THR A 164 -12.38 11.14 8.58
CA THR A 164 -12.07 9.97 7.78
C THR A 164 -13.26 9.02 7.78
N GLU A 165 -13.60 8.53 6.61
CA GLU A 165 -14.54 7.43 6.41
C GLU A 165 -13.76 6.23 5.89
N ASP A 166 -13.85 5.12 6.60
CA ASP A 166 -13.28 3.86 6.19
C ASP A 166 -14.32 2.75 6.30
N ASN A 167 -14.85 2.33 5.17
CA ASN A 167 -15.86 1.26 5.07
C ASN A 167 -17.02 1.40 6.08
N GLY A 168 -17.53 2.62 6.23
CA GLY A 168 -18.62 2.93 7.15
C GLY A 168 -18.17 3.24 8.59
N ASN A 169 -16.88 3.07 8.91
CA ASN A 169 -16.31 3.57 10.14
C ASN A 169 -15.89 5.03 9.96
N TRP A 170 -16.30 5.87 10.87
CA TRP A 170 -16.08 7.30 10.80
C TRP A 170 -15.24 7.77 11.98
N GLU A 171 -14.20 8.51 11.70
CA GLU A 171 -13.34 9.15 12.70
C GLU A 171 -13.26 10.65 12.46
N CYS A 172 -13.03 11.43 13.51
CA CYS A 172 -12.88 12.87 13.42
C CYS A 172 -11.84 13.35 14.44
N ASP A 173 -10.94 14.22 14.02
CA ASP A 173 -9.92 14.81 14.90
C ASP A 173 -10.43 15.99 15.75
N CYS A 174 -11.74 16.29 15.71
CA CYS A 174 -12.29 17.37 16.51
C CYS A 174 -12.32 17.02 18.01
N PRO A 175 -12.17 18.04 18.90
CA PRO A 175 -12.18 17.82 20.36
C PRO A 175 -13.41 17.08 20.87
N SER A 176 -14.58 17.35 20.30
CA SER A 176 -15.82 16.68 20.68
C SER A 176 -15.78 15.17 20.46
N TYR A 177 -15.19 14.70 19.36
CA TYR A 177 -15.03 13.29 19.07
C TYR A 177 -14.05 12.63 20.05
N THR A 178 -12.93 13.31 20.30
CA THR A 178 -11.91 12.82 21.24
C THR A 178 -12.44 12.73 22.69
N TYR A 179 -13.17 13.76 23.14
CA TYR A 179 -13.73 13.77 24.51
C TYR A 179 -14.88 12.78 24.72
N THR A 180 -15.58 12.39 23.67
CA THR A 180 -16.70 11.43 23.76
C THR A 180 -16.27 9.98 23.58
N GLY A 181 -14.96 9.71 23.54
CA GLY A 181 -14.43 8.35 23.36
C GLY A 181 -14.76 7.74 22.00
N GLY A 182 -14.79 8.55 20.94
CA GLY A 182 -15.06 8.08 19.57
C GLY A 182 -16.53 8.01 19.20
N ASN A 183 -17.44 8.55 20.02
CA ASN A 183 -18.85 8.67 19.66
C ASN A 183 -19.07 9.72 18.55
N GLU A 184 -20.07 9.49 17.72
CA GLU A 184 -20.38 10.28 16.54
C GLU A 184 -20.54 11.78 16.85
N CYS A 185 -19.63 12.59 16.32
CA CYS A 185 -19.69 14.05 16.44
C CYS A 185 -20.54 14.70 15.34
N LYS A 186 -20.85 15.99 15.48
CA LYS A 186 -21.64 16.73 14.48
C LYS A 186 -21.03 16.76 13.08
N HIS A 187 -19.70 16.71 12.95
CA HIS A 187 -19.01 16.73 11.66
C HIS A 187 -19.24 15.43 10.90
N ILE A 188 -19.22 14.30 11.59
CA ILE A 188 -19.56 12.99 11.02
C ILE A 188 -21.01 12.97 10.58
N ARG A 189 -21.95 13.44 11.44
CA ARG A 189 -23.38 13.52 11.09
C ARG A 189 -23.63 14.35 9.85
N GLN A 190 -22.93 15.47 9.70
CA GLN A 190 -23.06 16.36 8.54
C GLN A 190 -22.65 15.71 7.23
N LEU A 191 -21.70 14.76 7.26
CA LEU A 191 -21.28 14.02 6.07
C LEU A 191 -22.19 12.85 5.74
N LYS A 192 -22.71 12.16 6.74
CA LYS A 192 -23.66 11.05 6.54
C LYS A 192 -25.03 11.48 5.99
N THR A 193 -25.37 12.75 6.12
CA THR A 193 -26.66 13.30 5.64
C THR A 193 -26.58 13.95 4.25
N LYS A 194 -25.44 13.92 3.60
CA LYS A 194 -25.22 14.35 2.21
C LYS A 194 -25.18 13.18 1.26
#